data_f3739040ab0c46fc1d3ed5cc81cd245b
#
_entry.id   f3739040ab0c46fc1d3ed5cc81cd245b
#
_cell.length_a   1.000
_cell.length_b   1.000
_cell.length_c   1.000
_cell.angle_alpha   90.00
_cell.angle_beta   90.00
_cell.angle_gamma   90.00
#
_symmetry.space_group_name_H-M   'P 1'
#
loop_
_entity.id
_entity.type
_entity.pdbx_description
1 polymer ?
#
loop_
_entity_poly.entity_id
_entity_poly.type
_entity_poly.pdbx_seq_one_letter_code
_entity_poly.pdbx_strand_id
1 'polypeptide(L)'
;MKGRWNQLRWGSAQAGVSLSLASTAWLLSGLTPSPLLNTLLPALTTLPALLPFRRQPGTFCWIVTSALALLLPCSPLGAGVQAAWAIPVVLCAGLVIALGQDFSQLPLQRQLLQTPDLTFQQLRRGSELGALLGFGLTGLIRPGWHQFLPAAVLLLPLLPSAPQRQPSSQQLTTLPGFNREAAWKGLVFGAFFGLLPLWIRSIAEGNCFNFGMVLTAYGIGRSLITASSRRSSWSLFGLIGSLLVAVQLLPGLISTLLFIPLGGLAAVTDRQLVDRLQPTDPAEGWQVLSRSGAIGGLVGVLAMGSLAQVIELPQALLAQVGLFLTAPLLLKALRRHELAASPGDGDGQ
;
A
#
# COMPACT_ATOMS: atom_id res chain seq x y z
N MET A 1 14.17 19.47 -18.24
CA MET A 1 12.74 19.77 -17.97
C MET A 1 11.84 18.54 -18.05
N LYS A 2 12.02 17.61 -19.00
CA LYS A 2 11.18 16.40 -19.18
C LYS A 2 11.14 15.49 -17.94
N GLY A 3 12.24 15.27 -17.25
CA GLY A 3 12.31 14.42 -16.07
C GLY A 3 11.45 14.91 -14.89
N ARG A 4 11.45 16.23 -14.61
CA ARG A 4 10.59 16.80 -13.54
C ARG A 4 9.10 16.66 -13.85
N TRP A 5 8.71 16.82 -15.11
CA TRP A 5 7.33 16.65 -15.54
C TRP A 5 6.84 15.21 -15.38
N ASN A 6 7.69 14.24 -15.74
CA ASN A 6 7.39 12.83 -15.55
C ASN A 6 7.29 12.44 -14.07
N GLN A 7 8.12 13.03 -13.21
CA GLN A 7 8.04 12.84 -11.76
C GLN A 7 6.74 13.42 -11.18
N LEU A 8 6.33 14.60 -11.62
CA LEU A 8 5.04 15.21 -11.19
C LEU A 8 3.84 14.38 -11.63
N ARG A 9 3.84 13.89 -12.86
CA ARG A 9 2.78 13.00 -13.36
C ARG A 9 2.70 11.72 -12.56
N TRP A 10 3.84 11.11 -12.26
CA TRP A 10 3.90 9.93 -11.43
C TRP A 10 3.39 10.21 -10.01
N GLY A 11 3.83 11.32 -9.41
CA GLY A 11 3.36 11.74 -8.08
C GLY A 11 1.86 12.01 -8.05
N SER A 12 1.28 12.66 -9.06
CA SER A 12 -0.16 12.90 -9.14
C SER A 12 -0.97 11.60 -9.27
N ALA A 13 -0.45 10.62 -10.03
CA ALA A 13 -1.07 9.30 -10.12
C ALA A 13 -1.10 8.59 -8.75
N GLN A 14 0.00 8.65 -8.01
CA GLN A 14 0.07 8.07 -6.67
C GLN A 14 -0.84 8.80 -5.67
N ALA A 15 -0.95 10.12 -5.78
CA ALA A 15 -1.86 10.92 -4.96
C ALA A 15 -3.32 10.52 -5.22
N GLY A 16 -3.70 10.36 -6.49
CA GLY A 16 -5.04 9.93 -6.87
C GLY A 16 -5.42 8.56 -6.31
N VAL A 17 -4.52 7.58 -6.45
CA VAL A 17 -4.75 6.23 -5.92
C VAL A 17 -4.84 6.23 -4.40
N SER A 18 -3.90 6.88 -3.72
CA SER A 18 -3.86 6.93 -2.26
C SER A 18 -5.11 7.61 -1.68
N LEU A 19 -5.52 8.73 -2.28
CA LEU A 19 -6.75 9.43 -1.90
C LEU A 19 -7.98 8.54 -2.09
N SER A 20 -8.09 7.89 -3.25
CA SER A 20 -9.26 7.06 -3.57
C SER A 20 -9.36 5.84 -2.68
N LEU A 21 -8.25 5.12 -2.46
CA LEU A 21 -8.24 3.95 -1.58
C LEU A 21 -8.50 4.32 -0.11
N ALA A 22 -7.89 5.41 0.38
CA ALA A 22 -8.11 5.87 1.74
C ALA A 22 -9.57 6.32 1.96
N SER A 23 -10.13 7.09 1.01
CA SER A 23 -11.53 7.53 1.06
C SER A 23 -12.51 6.34 1.03
N THR A 24 -12.23 5.35 0.18
CA THR A 24 -13.04 4.14 0.07
C THR A 24 -12.98 3.30 1.36
N ALA A 25 -11.79 3.17 1.95
CA ALA A 25 -11.61 2.47 3.22
C ALA A 25 -12.33 3.17 4.38
N TRP A 26 -12.26 4.49 4.43
CA TRP A 26 -12.99 5.28 5.42
C TRP A 26 -14.51 5.15 5.25
N LEU A 27 -15.00 5.20 4.01
CA LEU A 27 -16.43 5.02 3.72
C LEU A 27 -16.90 3.64 4.16
N LEU A 28 -16.16 2.59 3.82
CA LEU A 28 -16.49 1.21 4.19
C LEU A 28 -16.57 1.03 5.71
N SER A 29 -15.61 1.60 6.46
CA SER A 29 -15.63 1.52 7.92
C SER A 29 -16.83 2.21 8.57
N GLY A 30 -17.50 3.11 7.85
CA GLY A 30 -18.76 3.74 8.28
C GLY A 30 -20.01 2.96 7.92
N LEU A 31 -19.91 2.09 6.91
CA LEU A 31 -21.06 1.26 6.46
C LEU A 31 -21.17 -0.03 7.26
N THR A 32 -20.08 -0.55 7.78
CA THR A 32 -20.08 -1.81 8.53
C THR A 32 -19.05 -1.81 9.66
N PRO A 33 -19.45 -2.25 10.86
CA PRO A 33 -18.53 -2.45 11.98
C PRO A 33 -17.74 -3.76 11.86
N SER A 34 -18.06 -4.64 10.89
CA SER A 34 -17.40 -5.94 10.73
C SER A 34 -15.93 -5.79 10.34
N PRO A 35 -14.98 -6.27 11.17
CA PRO A 35 -13.55 -6.23 10.84
C PRO A 35 -13.22 -7.01 9.57
N LEU A 36 -13.86 -8.16 9.37
CA LEU A 36 -13.63 -8.99 8.19
C LEU A 36 -14.04 -8.26 6.90
N LEU A 37 -15.21 -7.62 6.87
CA LEU A 37 -15.65 -6.86 5.69
C LEU A 37 -14.74 -5.67 5.41
N ASN A 38 -14.28 -4.97 6.44
CA ASN A 38 -13.34 -3.87 6.27
C ASN A 38 -12.00 -4.34 5.69
N THR A 39 -11.51 -5.50 6.10
CA THR A 39 -10.26 -6.06 5.59
C THR A 39 -10.39 -6.68 4.20
N LEU A 40 -11.60 -6.97 3.71
CA LEU A 40 -11.81 -7.40 2.33
C LEU A 40 -11.39 -6.32 1.31
N LEU A 41 -11.55 -5.04 1.62
CA LEU A 41 -11.15 -3.98 0.69
C LEU A 41 -9.66 -4.02 0.36
N PRO A 42 -8.71 -3.94 1.32
CA PRO A 42 -7.30 -4.08 1.01
C PRO A 42 -6.93 -5.46 0.45
N ALA A 43 -7.65 -6.53 0.82
CA ALA A 43 -7.47 -7.83 0.20
C ALA A 43 -7.80 -7.81 -1.30
N LEU A 44 -8.94 -7.25 -1.69
CA LEU A 44 -9.36 -7.11 -3.09
C LEU A 44 -8.40 -6.19 -3.87
N THR A 45 -7.89 -5.13 -3.25
CA THR A 45 -6.96 -4.20 -3.91
C THR A 45 -5.57 -4.78 -4.14
N THR A 46 -5.21 -5.87 -3.45
CA THR A 46 -3.95 -6.59 -3.69
C THR A 46 -4.07 -7.70 -4.74
N LEU A 47 -5.28 -8.21 -5.00
CA LEU A 47 -5.50 -9.30 -5.94
C LEU A 47 -4.95 -9.05 -7.36
N PRO A 48 -5.14 -7.86 -7.99
CA PRO A 48 -4.65 -7.60 -9.34
C PRO A 48 -3.13 -7.79 -9.47
N ALA A 49 -2.37 -7.45 -8.43
CA ALA A 49 -0.91 -7.61 -8.43
C ALA A 49 -0.46 -9.08 -8.46
N LEU A 50 -1.33 -10.01 -8.07
CA LEU A 50 -1.05 -11.45 -8.02
C LEU A 50 -1.41 -12.16 -9.34
N LEU A 51 -2.33 -11.59 -10.10
CA LEU A 51 -2.83 -12.21 -11.33
C LEU A 51 -1.89 -11.97 -12.51
N PRO A 52 -1.61 -12.98 -13.33
CA PRO A 52 -0.73 -12.87 -14.47
C PRO A 52 -1.46 -12.26 -15.70
N PHE A 53 -2.11 -11.12 -15.52
CA PHE A 53 -2.76 -10.44 -16.64
C PHE A 53 -1.73 -9.89 -17.63
N ARG A 54 -2.03 -10.00 -18.94
CA ARG A 54 -1.29 -9.27 -19.98
C ARG A 54 -1.52 -7.78 -19.80
N ARG A 55 -0.52 -7.10 -19.29
CA ARG A 55 -0.55 -5.67 -19.01
C ARG A 55 -0.26 -4.92 -20.29
N GLN A 56 -1.29 -4.37 -20.89
CA GLN A 56 -1.11 -3.41 -21.99
C GLN A 56 -1.15 -2.00 -21.37
N PRO A 57 -0.10 -1.19 -21.56
CA PRO A 57 -0.14 0.17 -21.09
C PRO A 57 -1.14 0.93 -21.95
N GLY A 58 -2.15 1.47 -21.32
CA GLY A 58 -3.17 2.21 -22.03
C GLY A 58 -3.76 3.32 -21.19
N THR A 59 -3.63 4.55 -21.69
CA THR A 59 -4.42 5.69 -21.23
C THR A 59 -5.91 5.35 -21.20
N PHE A 60 -6.35 4.50 -22.11
CA PHE A 60 -7.73 4.02 -22.21
C PHE A 60 -8.16 3.21 -20.97
N CYS A 61 -7.35 2.26 -20.48
CA CYS A 61 -7.67 1.50 -19.28
C CYS A 61 -7.78 2.42 -18.05
N TRP A 62 -6.93 3.44 -17.97
CA TRP A 62 -7.00 4.42 -16.90
C TRP A 62 -8.26 5.29 -16.98
N ILE A 63 -8.61 5.75 -18.17
CA ILE A 63 -9.85 6.52 -18.42
C ILE A 63 -11.08 5.70 -18.00
N VAL A 64 -11.18 4.45 -18.47
CA VAL A 64 -12.31 3.57 -18.15
C VAL A 64 -12.38 3.31 -16.65
N THR A 65 -11.25 3.03 -16.03
CA THR A 65 -11.18 2.76 -14.58
C THR A 65 -11.55 4.01 -13.77
N SER A 66 -11.05 5.17 -14.17
CA SER A 66 -11.40 6.44 -13.53
C SER A 66 -12.88 6.77 -13.70
N ALA A 67 -13.44 6.53 -14.89
CA ALA A 67 -14.86 6.72 -15.15
C ALA A 67 -15.74 5.75 -14.33
N LEU A 68 -15.35 4.49 -14.22
CA LEU A 68 -16.04 3.52 -13.36
C LEU A 68 -15.91 3.88 -11.88
N ALA A 69 -14.74 4.32 -11.43
CA ALA A 69 -14.54 4.79 -10.06
C ALA A 69 -15.35 6.08 -9.77
N LEU A 70 -15.64 6.89 -10.78
CA LEU A 70 -16.55 8.05 -10.72
C LEU A 70 -18.02 7.65 -10.63
N LEU A 71 -18.43 6.67 -11.44
CA LEU A 71 -19.83 6.25 -11.53
C LEU A 71 -20.28 5.48 -10.29
N LEU A 72 -19.41 4.68 -9.67
CA LEU A 72 -19.74 3.89 -8.50
C LEU A 72 -20.15 4.74 -7.29
N PRO A 73 -19.46 5.84 -6.92
CA PRO A 73 -19.91 6.71 -5.85
C PRO A 73 -21.08 7.61 -6.23
N CYS A 74 -21.28 7.93 -7.52
CA CYS A 74 -22.41 8.70 -8.02
C CYS A 74 -23.71 7.90 -8.12
N SER A 75 -23.66 6.57 -7.97
CA SER A 75 -24.87 5.79 -7.79
C SER A 75 -25.55 6.22 -6.48
N PRO A 76 -26.90 6.15 -6.35
CA PRO A 76 -27.68 6.81 -5.30
C PRO A 76 -27.46 6.27 -3.88
N LEU A 77 -26.21 6.08 -3.49
CA LEU A 77 -25.78 5.73 -2.14
C LEU A 77 -26.14 6.81 -1.10
N GLY A 78 -26.53 8.02 -1.55
CA GLY A 78 -26.97 9.12 -0.71
C GLY A 78 -28.45 9.16 -0.35
N ALA A 79 -29.30 8.37 -1.03
CA ALA A 79 -30.75 8.42 -0.86
C ALA A 79 -31.32 7.05 -0.46
N GLY A 80 -31.10 6.64 0.79
CA GLY A 80 -31.91 5.55 1.39
C GLY A 80 -31.68 4.14 0.85
N VAL A 81 -30.61 3.89 0.10
CA VAL A 81 -30.25 2.54 -0.34
C VAL A 81 -29.77 1.76 0.88
N GLN A 82 -30.38 0.63 1.12
CA GLN A 82 -30.04 -0.26 2.23
C GLN A 82 -28.53 -0.50 2.28
N ALA A 83 -27.92 -0.37 3.44
CA ALA A 83 -26.48 -0.57 3.68
C ALA A 83 -25.94 -1.87 3.07
N ALA A 84 -26.78 -2.88 2.93
CA ALA A 84 -26.46 -4.16 2.30
C ALA A 84 -25.94 -4.05 0.86
N TRP A 85 -26.46 -3.12 0.04
CA TRP A 85 -25.98 -2.90 -1.33
C TRP A 85 -24.79 -1.95 -1.41
N ALA A 86 -24.65 -1.06 -0.43
CA ALA A 86 -23.53 -0.10 -0.39
C ALA A 86 -22.18 -0.80 -0.21
N ILE A 87 -22.11 -1.83 0.63
CA ILE A 87 -20.88 -2.58 0.91
C ILE A 87 -20.28 -3.21 -0.36
N PRO A 88 -21.00 -4.05 -1.13
CA PRO A 88 -20.43 -4.64 -2.35
C PRO A 88 -20.05 -3.58 -3.40
N VAL A 89 -20.79 -2.48 -3.52
CA VAL A 89 -20.46 -1.38 -4.43
C VAL A 89 -19.13 -0.74 -4.05
N VAL A 90 -18.90 -0.47 -2.77
CA VAL A 90 -17.64 0.12 -2.29
C VAL A 90 -16.47 -0.86 -2.47
N LEU A 91 -16.67 -2.15 -2.21
CA LEU A 91 -15.66 -3.18 -2.47
C LEU A 91 -15.32 -3.30 -3.96
N CYS A 92 -16.32 -3.26 -4.83
CA CYS A 92 -16.12 -3.24 -6.28
C CYS A 92 -15.37 -1.98 -6.73
N ALA A 93 -15.67 -0.81 -6.16
CA ALA A 93 -14.94 0.42 -6.45
C ALA A 93 -13.45 0.29 -6.11
N GLY A 94 -13.13 -0.27 -4.94
CA GLY A 94 -11.74 -0.54 -4.54
C GLY A 94 -11.02 -1.48 -5.50
N LEU A 95 -11.67 -2.57 -5.92
CA LEU A 95 -11.13 -3.51 -6.89
C LEU A 95 -10.89 -2.84 -8.25
N VAL A 96 -11.83 -2.02 -8.74
CA VAL A 96 -11.70 -1.29 -10.01
C VAL A 96 -10.53 -0.31 -9.96
N ILE A 97 -10.34 0.42 -8.84
CA ILE A 97 -9.19 1.32 -8.66
C ILE A 97 -7.89 0.52 -8.71
N ALA A 98 -7.82 -0.62 -8.04
CA ALA A 98 -6.64 -1.47 -8.02
C ALA A 98 -6.33 -2.07 -9.40
N LEU A 99 -7.33 -2.52 -10.13
CA LEU A 99 -7.18 -2.97 -11.54
C LEU A 99 -6.63 -1.84 -12.41
N GLY A 100 -7.17 -0.63 -12.31
CA GLY A 100 -6.67 0.53 -13.04
C GLY A 100 -5.22 0.87 -12.70
N GLN A 101 -4.86 0.76 -11.43
CA GLN A 101 -3.48 0.93 -10.99
C GLN A 101 -2.55 -0.12 -11.62
N ASP A 102 -2.93 -1.39 -11.60
CA ASP A 102 -2.10 -2.47 -12.14
C ASP A 102 -1.98 -2.39 -13.66
N PHE A 103 -3.07 -2.09 -14.36
CA PHE A 103 -3.08 -2.02 -15.82
C PHE A 103 -2.43 -0.76 -16.41
N SER A 104 -2.46 0.37 -15.71
CA SER A 104 -1.98 1.65 -16.23
C SER A 104 -0.70 2.15 -15.56
N GLN A 105 -0.59 2.06 -14.25
CA GLN A 105 0.53 2.65 -13.52
C GLN A 105 1.77 1.77 -13.52
N LEU A 106 1.65 0.46 -13.39
CA LEU A 106 2.82 -0.42 -13.42
C LEU A 106 3.57 -0.40 -14.76
N PRO A 107 2.89 -0.42 -15.93
CA PRO A 107 3.55 -0.20 -17.21
C PRO A 107 4.20 1.18 -17.32
N LEU A 108 3.54 2.24 -16.84
CA LEU A 108 4.11 3.59 -16.81
C LEU A 108 5.38 3.64 -15.93
N GLN A 109 5.36 3.00 -14.78
CA GLN A 109 6.53 2.91 -13.90
C GLN A 109 7.72 2.26 -14.60
N ARG A 110 7.51 1.15 -15.30
CA ARG A 110 8.55 0.48 -16.08
C ARG A 110 9.12 1.37 -17.16
N GLN A 111 8.24 2.03 -17.91
CA GLN A 111 8.64 2.96 -18.96
C GLN A 111 9.48 4.13 -18.39
N LEU A 112 9.09 4.67 -17.24
CA LEU A 112 9.81 5.75 -16.57
C LEU A 112 11.20 5.29 -16.06
N LEU A 113 11.31 4.05 -15.58
CA LEU A 113 12.59 3.48 -15.13
C LEU A 113 13.57 3.21 -16.30
N GLN A 114 13.05 3.02 -17.51
CA GLN A 114 13.86 2.85 -18.72
C GLN A 114 14.34 4.19 -19.32
N THR A 115 13.79 5.32 -18.85
CA THR A 115 14.23 6.64 -19.31
C THR A 115 15.49 7.07 -18.55
N PRO A 116 16.58 7.46 -19.24
CA PRO A 116 17.85 7.83 -18.59
C PRO A 116 17.75 9.06 -17.68
N ASP A 117 16.71 9.88 -17.85
CA ASP A 117 16.49 11.13 -17.11
C ASP A 117 15.92 10.94 -15.69
N LEU A 118 15.50 9.70 -15.33
CA LEU A 118 14.85 9.42 -14.05
C LEU A 118 15.55 8.28 -13.31
N THR A 119 16.01 8.58 -12.12
CA THR A 119 16.54 7.55 -11.22
C THR A 119 15.41 6.88 -10.43
N PHE A 120 15.61 5.62 -10.04
CA PHE A 120 14.69 4.88 -9.17
C PHE A 120 14.35 5.65 -7.89
N GLN A 121 15.34 6.34 -7.30
CA GLN A 121 15.13 7.16 -6.10
C GLN A 121 14.20 8.36 -6.34
N GLN A 122 14.30 9.00 -7.50
CA GLN A 122 13.42 10.12 -7.86
C GLN A 122 11.98 9.64 -8.06
N LEU A 123 11.79 8.50 -8.73
CA LEU A 123 10.48 7.91 -8.93
C LEU A 123 9.85 7.52 -7.58
N ARG A 124 10.63 6.90 -6.70
CA ARG A 124 10.19 6.55 -5.36
C ARG A 124 9.79 7.78 -4.53
N ARG A 125 10.60 8.84 -4.55
CA ARG A 125 10.25 10.12 -3.89
C ARG A 125 8.94 10.68 -4.45
N GLY A 126 8.75 10.63 -5.76
CA GLY A 126 7.50 11.01 -6.40
C GLY A 126 6.30 10.20 -5.87
N SER A 127 6.47 8.88 -5.69
CA SER A 127 5.44 8.02 -5.11
C SER A 127 5.12 8.39 -3.65
N GLU A 128 6.16 8.57 -2.83
CA GLU A 128 6.01 8.88 -1.40
C GLU A 128 5.35 10.25 -1.19
N LEU A 129 5.77 11.28 -1.95
CA LEU A 129 5.17 12.61 -1.89
C LEU A 129 3.73 12.62 -2.45
N GLY A 130 3.50 11.88 -3.55
CA GLY A 130 2.17 11.73 -4.10
C GLY A 130 1.21 11.07 -3.11
N ALA A 131 1.62 9.95 -2.52
CA ALA A 131 0.83 9.26 -1.51
C ALA A 131 0.56 10.15 -0.28
N LEU A 132 1.56 10.91 0.18
CA LEU A 132 1.41 11.87 1.28
C LEU A 132 0.34 12.93 0.96
N LEU A 133 0.36 13.51 -0.24
CA LEU A 133 -0.65 14.46 -0.68
C LEU A 133 -2.05 13.83 -0.74
N GLY A 134 -2.16 12.61 -1.28
CA GLY A 134 -3.42 11.89 -1.34
C GLY A 134 -4.00 11.62 0.06
N PHE A 135 -3.17 11.20 0.99
CA PHE A 135 -3.58 10.96 2.38
C PHE A 135 -3.99 12.26 3.10
N GLY A 136 -3.24 13.35 2.90
CA GLY A 136 -3.59 14.66 3.47
C GLY A 136 -4.93 15.17 2.94
N LEU A 137 -5.18 15.02 1.64
CA LEU A 137 -6.45 15.38 1.03
C LEU A 137 -7.62 14.55 1.56
N THR A 138 -7.39 13.27 1.92
CA THR A 138 -8.43 12.42 2.52
C THR A 138 -9.01 13.05 3.78
N GLY A 139 -8.17 13.62 4.65
CA GLY A 139 -8.60 14.28 5.87
C GLY A 139 -9.38 15.58 5.64
N LEU A 140 -9.25 16.21 4.48
CA LEU A 140 -9.91 17.47 4.14
C LEU A 140 -11.26 17.27 3.44
N ILE A 141 -11.61 16.06 3.06
CA ILE A 141 -12.84 15.75 2.35
C ILE A 141 -14.04 15.92 3.29
N ARG A 142 -14.93 16.86 2.96
CA ARG A 142 -16.19 17.05 3.68
C ARG A 142 -17.23 15.99 3.27
N PRO A 143 -18.18 15.65 4.16
CA PRO A 143 -19.33 14.83 3.78
C PRO A 143 -20.02 15.44 2.53
N GLY A 144 -20.29 14.60 1.52
CA GLY A 144 -20.85 15.03 0.23
C GLY A 144 -19.82 15.29 -0.88
N TRP A 145 -18.55 15.54 -0.57
CA TRP A 145 -17.47 15.72 -1.56
C TRP A 145 -16.63 14.46 -1.77
N HIS A 146 -16.88 13.43 -0.94
CA HIS A 146 -16.13 12.16 -0.98
C HIS A 146 -16.10 11.49 -2.36
N GLN A 147 -17.07 11.83 -3.21
CA GLN A 147 -17.29 11.21 -4.49
C GLN A 147 -16.51 11.87 -5.62
N PHE A 148 -16.48 13.21 -5.64
CA PHE A 148 -15.94 13.97 -6.77
C PHE A 148 -14.43 14.21 -6.67
N LEU A 149 -13.91 14.49 -5.48
CA LEU A 149 -12.51 14.85 -5.32
C LEU A 149 -11.55 13.68 -5.64
N PRO A 150 -11.77 12.44 -5.11
CA PRO A 150 -10.95 11.29 -5.48
C PRO A 150 -10.94 11.04 -6.99
N ALA A 151 -12.09 11.18 -7.62
CA ALA A 151 -12.25 10.99 -9.03
C ALA A 151 -11.55 12.07 -9.86
N ALA A 152 -11.66 13.34 -9.47
CA ALA A 152 -10.94 14.43 -10.12
C ALA A 152 -9.42 14.23 -10.02
N VAL A 153 -8.92 13.81 -8.86
CA VAL A 153 -7.49 13.54 -8.66
C VAL A 153 -7.03 12.31 -9.44
N LEU A 154 -7.88 11.27 -9.60
CA LEU A 154 -7.60 10.13 -10.47
C LEU A 154 -7.44 10.52 -11.95
N LEU A 155 -8.08 11.59 -12.39
CA LEU A 155 -7.98 12.09 -13.76
C LEU A 155 -6.70 12.91 -14.02
N LEU A 156 -6.02 13.43 -12.99
CA LEU A 156 -4.82 14.25 -13.14
C LEU A 156 -3.70 13.60 -13.98
N PRO A 157 -3.42 12.27 -13.84
CA PRO A 157 -2.39 11.61 -14.65
C PRO A 157 -2.70 11.54 -16.14
N LEU A 158 -3.94 11.79 -16.55
CA LEU A 158 -4.37 11.80 -17.95
C LEU A 158 -3.95 13.07 -18.70
N LEU A 159 -3.53 14.11 -17.99
CA LEU A 159 -3.00 15.32 -18.59
C LEU A 159 -1.84 14.97 -19.52
N PRO A 160 -1.78 15.49 -20.72
CA PRO A 160 -1.41 14.85 -21.96
C PRO A 160 -0.03 14.18 -21.96
N SER A 161 -0.01 12.92 -22.30
CA SER A 161 1.19 12.23 -22.77
C SER A 161 0.93 11.73 -24.17
N ALA A 162 1.76 12.15 -25.10
CA ALA A 162 1.81 11.51 -26.40
C ALA A 162 2.03 9.99 -26.21
N PRO A 163 1.29 9.14 -26.93
CA PRO A 163 1.54 7.70 -26.91
C PRO A 163 2.95 7.46 -27.44
N GLN A 164 3.88 7.17 -26.55
CA GLN A 164 5.21 6.76 -26.96
C GLN A 164 5.11 5.31 -27.42
N ARG A 165 5.50 5.04 -28.67
CA ARG A 165 5.65 3.69 -29.19
C ARG A 165 6.55 2.93 -28.23
N GLN A 166 6.02 1.89 -27.62
CA GLN A 166 6.81 1.02 -26.77
C GLN A 166 7.80 0.22 -27.63
N PRO A 167 9.07 0.13 -27.21
CA PRO A 167 9.90 -0.96 -27.63
C PRO A 167 9.20 -2.26 -27.23
N SER A 168 9.20 -3.23 -28.12
CA SER A 168 8.61 -4.56 -27.90
C SER A 168 9.05 -5.09 -26.55
N SER A 169 8.13 -5.15 -25.61
CA SER A 169 8.41 -5.66 -24.29
C SER A 169 8.87 -7.10 -24.40
N GLN A 170 10.10 -7.38 -24.05
CA GLN A 170 10.49 -8.75 -23.73
C GLN A 170 9.50 -9.24 -22.67
N GLN A 171 8.66 -10.18 -23.11
CA GLN A 171 7.73 -10.86 -22.22
C GLN A 171 8.58 -11.59 -21.20
N LEU A 172 8.57 -11.10 -19.95
CA LEU A 172 9.03 -11.90 -18.82
C LEU A 172 8.10 -13.11 -18.70
N THR A 173 8.47 -14.20 -19.38
CA THR A 173 7.76 -15.49 -19.33
C THR A 173 8.04 -16.25 -18.04
N THR A 174 9.04 -15.85 -17.29
CA THR A 174 9.37 -16.44 -15.99
C THR A 174 8.64 -15.71 -14.86
N LEU A 175 7.95 -16.49 -14.03
CA LEU A 175 7.35 -15.96 -12.80
C LEU A 175 8.48 -15.39 -11.93
N PRO A 176 8.37 -14.13 -11.49
CA PRO A 176 9.39 -13.53 -10.63
C PRO A 176 9.54 -14.37 -9.34
N GLY A 177 10.77 -14.50 -8.87
CA GLY A 177 11.10 -15.24 -7.66
C GLY A 177 10.27 -14.77 -6.45
N PHE A 178 10.21 -15.57 -5.41
CA PHE A 178 9.49 -15.25 -4.17
C PHE A 178 10.49 -14.87 -3.07
N ASN A 179 10.28 -13.71 -2.43
CA ASN A 179 11.09 -13.24 -1.31
C ASN A 179 10.30 -13.35 0.01
N ARG A 180 10.73 -14.23 0.89
CA ARG A 180 10.06 -14.52 2.17
C ARG A 180 10.04 -13.31 3.12
N GLU A 181 11.13 -12.53 3.17
CA GLU A 181 11.19 -11.34 4.03
C GLU A 181 10.19 -10.28 3.56
N ALA A 182 10.07 -10.07 2.25
CA ALA A 182 9.08 -9.17 1.69
C ALA A 182 7.64 -9.64 1.95
N ALA A 183 7.39 -10.94 1.82
CA ALA A 183 6.08 -11.52 2.13
C ALA A 183 5.74 -11.37 3.62
N TRP A 184 6.68 -11.65 4.51
CA TRP A 184 6.47 -11.48 5.95
C TRP A 184 6.19 -10.01 6.30
N LYS A 185 6.95 -9.09 5.73
CA LYS A 185 6.71 -7.67 5.89
C LYS A 185 5.32 -7.28 5.38
N GLY A 186 4.95 -7.75 4.19
CA GLY A 186 3.62 -7.54 3.64
C GLY A 186 2.52 -8.03 4.57
N LEU A 187 2.69 -9.21 5.17
CA LEU A 187 1.75 -9.79 6.12
C LEU A 187 1.54 -8.89 7.34
N VAL A 188 2.63 -8.46 7.97
CA VAL A 188 2.57 -7.67 9.20
C VAL A 188 1.97 -6.28 8.96
N PHE A 189 2.41 -5.59 7.90
CA PHE A 189 1.89 -4.27 7.57
C PHE A 189 0.49 -4.32 6.95
N GLY A 190 0.19 -5.33 6.13
CA GLY A 190 -1.15 -5.53 5.57
C GLY A 190 -2.17 -5.73 6.67
N ALA A 191 -1.89 -6.60 7.63
CA ALA A 191 -2.71 -6.83 8.80
C ALA A 191 -3.01 -5.52 9.56
N PHE A 192 -2.00 -4.67 9.76
CA PHE A 192 -2.14 -3.40 10.46
C PHE A 192 -3.00 -2.40 9.69
N PHE A 193 -2.65 -2.12 8.43
CA PHE A 193 -3.37 -1.12 7.64
C PHE A 193 -4.79 -1.54 7.28
N GLY A 194 -5.06 -2.84 7.20
CA GLY A 194 -6.39 -3.36 6.95
C GLY A 194 -7.41 -2.99 8.03
N LEU A 195 -6.99 -2.92 9.28
CA LEU A 195 -7.87 -2.58 10.42
C LEU A 195 -7.82 -1.09 10.81
N LEU A 196 -6.86 -0.32 10.28
CA LEU A 196 -6.62 1.06 10.70
C LEU A 196 -7.85 1.98 10.60
N PRO A 197 -8.64 1.98 9.52
CA PRO A 197 -9.83 2.83 9.43
C PRO A 197 -10.86 2.51 10.50
N LEU A 198 -11.07 1.21 10.74
CA LEU A 198 -12.02 0.74 11.75
C LEU A 198 -11.54 1.05 13.16
N TRP A 199 -10.24 0.90 13.43
CA TRP A 199 -9.64 1.25 14.72
C TRP A 199 -9.81 2.73 15.04
N ILE A 200 -9.53 3.62 14.11
CA ILE A 200 -9.67 5.07 14.31
C ILE A 200 -11.13 5.42 14.56
N ARG A 201 -12.06 4.80 13.86
CA ARG A 201 -13.49 5.09 14.01
C ARG A 201 -14.05 4.54 15.31
N SER A 202 -13.76 3.29 15.67
CA SER A 202 -14.46 2.58 16.74
C SER A 202 -13.76 2.66 18.10
N ILE A 203 -12.44 2.71 18.14
CA ILE A 203 -11.66 2.73 19.38
C ILE A 203 -11.18 4.14 19.70
N ALA A 204 -10.63 4.84 18.71
CA ALA A 204 -10.12 6.20 18.90
C ALA A 204 -11.22 7.27 18.77
N GLU A 205 -12.47 6.88 18.49
CA GLU A 205 -13.62 7.79 18.29
C GLU A 205 -13.33 8.93 17.29
N GLY A 206 -12.43 8.64 16.34
CA GLY A 206 -11.92 9.62 15.40
C GLY A 206 -12.86 9.82 14.21
N ASN A 207 -12.64 10.93 13.53
CA ASN A 207 -13.34 11.29 12.30
C ASN A 207 -12.43 11.13 11.06
N CYS A 208 -12.95 11.45 9.87
CA CYS A 208 -12.21 11.38 8.61
C CYS A 208 -10.93 12.23 8.63
N PHE A 209 -10.95 13.36 9.32
CA PHE A 209 -9.79 14.23 9.48
C PHE A 209 -8.69 13.54 10.30
N ASN A 210 -9.05 12.89 11.41
CA ASN A 210 -8.10 12.13 12.23
C ASN A 210 -7.48 10.97 11.44
N PHE A 211 -8.27 10.26 10.63
CA PHE A 211 -7.77 9.23 9.74
C PHE A 211 -6.78 9.78 8.71
N GLY A 212 -7.13 10.88 8.04
CA GLY A 212 -6.24 11.57 7.12
C GLY A 212 -4.95 12.05 7.79
N MET A 213 -5.03 12.59 9.02
CA MET A 213 -3.85 13.01 9.80
C MET A 213 -2.92 11.85 10.13
N VAL A 214 -3.46 10.70 10.56
CA VAL A 214 -2.66 9.50 10.86
C VAL A 214 -1.92 9.01 9.61
N LEU A 215 -2.62 8.90 8.47
CA LEU A 215 -2.01 8.51 7.20
C LEU A 215 -0.97 9.53 6.72
N THR A 216 -1.25 10.83 6.91
CA THR A 216 -0.32 11.91 6.57
C THR A 216 0.93 11.85 7.44
N ALA A 217 0.79 11.68 8.75
CA ALA A 217 1.91 11.53 9.68
C ALA A 217 2.79 10.33 9.27
N TYR A 218 2.18 9.19 8.94
CA TYR A 218 2.89 8.03 8.42
C TYR A 218 3.62 8.35 7.11
N GLY A 219 2.96 9.03 6.17
CA GLY A 219 3.54 9.46 4.89
C GLY A 219 4.71 10.42 5.05
N ILE A 220 4.61 11.40 5.98
CA ILE A 220 5.71 12.31 6.34
C ILE A 220 6.92 11.49 6.80
N GLY A 221 6.72 10.55 7.72
CA GLY A 221 7.79 9.69 8.21
C GLY A 221 8.50 8.93 7.09
N ARG A 222 7.74 8.38 6.14
CA ARG A 222 8.27 7.68 4.97
C ARG A 222 9.10 8.60 4.06
N SER A 223 8.66 9.83 3.86
CA SER A 223 9.30 10.79 2.95
C SER A 223 10.57 11.42 3.54
N LEU A 224 10.64 11.61 4.86
CA LEU A 224 11.77 12.24 5.54
C LEU A 224 13.02 11.36 5.56
N ILE A 225 12.87 10.04 5.66
CA ILE A 225 14.01 9.13 5.74
C ILE A 225 14.56 8.85 4.36
N THR A 226 15.73 9.43 4.06
CA THR A 226 16.44 9.24 2.78
C THR A 226 17.62 8.27 2.89
N ALA A 227 18.13 8.01 4.07
CA ALA A 227 19.32 7.19 4.28
C ALA A 227 18.97 5.72 4.56
N SER A 228 19.78 4.80 4.02
CA SER A 228 19.76 3.41 4.44
C SER A 228 20.38 3.31 5.84
N SER A 229 19.69 2.66 6.77
CA SER A 229 20.24 2.44 8.10
C SER A 229 21.00 1.12 8.14
N ARG A 230 22.21 1.12 8.69
CA ARG A 230 22.97 -0.12 8.97
C ARG A 230 22.39 -0.96 10.13
N ARG A 231 21.31 -0.49 10.76
CA ARG A 231 20.68 -1.23 11.86
C ARG A 231 20.11 -2.56 11.37
N SER A 232 20.19 -3.56 12.21
CA SER A 232 19.59 -4.88 11.94
C SER A 232 18.09 -4.74 11.72
N SER A 233 17.53 -5.41 10.74
CA SER A 233 16.06 -5.48 10.51
C SER A 233 15.30 -5.89 11.77
N TRP A 234 15.92 -6.63 12.64
CA TRP A 234 15.39 -7.13 13.91
C TRP A 234 15.03 -6.05 14.90
N SER A 235 15.96 -5.11 15.11
CA SER A 235 15.71 -3.97 15.99
C SER A 235 14.63 -3.04 15.41
N LEU A 236 14.50 -2.99 14.10
CA LEU A 236 13.49 -2.14 13.44
C LEU A 236 12.07 -2.65 13.67
N PHE A 237 11.82 -3.94 13.50
CA PHE A 237 10.50 -4.53 13.78
C PHE A 237 10.12 -4.46 15.25
N GLY A 238 11.06 -4.71 16.16
CA GLY A 238 10.83 -4.53 17.59
C GLY A 238 10.48 -3.10 17.96
N LEU A 239 11.18 -2.12 17.36
CA LEU A 239 10.90 -0.70 17.57
C LEU A 239 9.52 -0.29 17.00
N ILE A 240 9.13 -0.82 15.83
CA ILE A 240 7.79 -0.63 15.27
C ILE A 240 6.73 -1.17 16.24
N GLY A 241 6.93 -2.40 16.74
CA GLY A 241 6.02 -3.00 17.73
C GLY A 241 5.88 -2.15 19.00
N SER A 242 7.00 -1.64 19.53
CA SER A 242 6.98 -0.74 20.69
C SER A 242 6.26 0.57 20.42
N LEU A 243 6.43 1.16 19.23
CA LEU A 243 5.69 2.35 18.81
C LEU A 243 4.19 2.08 18.71
N LEU A 244 3.79 0.90 18.20
CA LEU A 244 2.38 0.52 18.12
C LEU A 244 1.75 0.35 19.50
N VAL A 245 2.49 -0.16 20.50
CA VAL A 245 2.04 -0.15 21.90
C VAL A 245 1.84 1.28 22.38
N ALA A 246 2.82 2.16 22.14
CA ALA A 246 2.72 3.56 22.54
C ALA A 246 1.53 4.28 21.87
N VAL A 247 1.26 3.99 20.60
CA VAL A 247 0.09 4.52 19.86
C VAL A 247 -1.23 4.11 20.54
N GLN A 248 -1.32 2.89 21.07
CA GLN A 248 -2.54 2.41 21.74
C GLN A 248 -2.71 2.97 23.15
N LEU A 249 -1.61 3.27 23.82
CA LEU A 249 -1.65 3.79 25.20
C LEU A 249 -1.81 5.31 25.29
N LEU A 250 -1.37 6.04 24.26
CA LEU A 250 -1.36 7.50 24.27
C LEU A 250 -2.56 8.05 23.50
N PRO A 251 -3.34 8.98 24.10
CA PRO A 251 -4.54 9.52 23.46
C PRO A 251 -4.24 10.65 22.47
N GLY A 252 -5.15 10.85 21.53
CA GLY A 252 -5.27 12.06 20.75
C GLY A 252 -4.10 12.36 19.80
N LEU A 253 -3.62 13.61 19.82
CA LEU A 253 -2.61 14.11 18.88
C LEU A 253 -1.25 13.39 19.03
N ILE A 254 -0.88 13.02 20.26
CA ILE A 254 0.39 12.33 20.53
C ILE A 254 0.41 10.98 19.81
N SER A 255 -0.66 10.21 19.87
CA SER A 255 -0.82 8.95 19.13
C SER A 255 -0.63 9.18 17.63
N THR A 256 -1.24 10.21 17.07
CA THR A 256 -1.09 10.57 15.65
C THR A 256 0.37 10.90 15.29
N LEU A 257 1.08 11.66 16.11
CA LEU A 257 2.48 12.03 15.87
C LEU A 257 3.42 10.82 15.88
N LEU A 258 3.12 9.77 16.63
CA LEU A 258 3.90 8.53 16.65
C LEU A 258 3.88 7.78 15.31
N PHE A 259 2.93 8.07 14.43
CA PHE A 259 2.94 7.53 13.09
C PHE A 259 4.07 8.10 12.20
N ILE A 260 4.66 9.26 12.55
CA ILE A 260 5.83 9.79 11.84
C ILE A 260 7.04 8.84 12.00
N PRO A 261 7.53 8.54 13.21
CA PRO A 261 8.63 7.59 13.35
C PRO A 261 8.27 6.19 12.84
N LEU A 262 7.01 5.75 12.99
CA LEU A 262 6.55 4.47 12.46
C LEU A 262 6.67 4.40 10.93
N GLY A 263 6.23 5.44 10.21
CA GLY A 263 6.39 5.55 8.76
C GLY A 263 7.86 5.56 8.34
N GLY A 264 8.70 6.26 9.09
CA GLY A 264 10.14 6.30 8.87
C GLY A 264 10.79 4.92 9.00
N LEU A 265 10.48 4.17 10.06
CA LEU A 265 10.99 2.82 10.27
C LEU A 265 10.51 1.85 9.17
N ALA A 266 9.25 1.97 8.74
CA ALA A 266 8.73 1.21 7.61
C ALA A 266 9.50 1.49 6.32
N ALA A 267 9.85 2.75 6.04
CA ALA A 267 10.66 3.11 4.88
C ALA A 267 12.09 2.55 4.96
N VAL A 268 12.70 2.54 6.16
CA VAL A 268 14.02 1.93 6.38
C VAL A 268 13.99 0.43 6.09
N THR A 269 12.95 -0.29 6.57
CA THR A 269 12.81 -1.72 6.28
C THR A 269 12.63 -2.00 4.79
N ASP A 270 11.89 -1.16 4.05
CA ASP A 270 11.76 -1.27 2.59
C ASP A 270 13.11 -1.15 1.88
N ARG A 271 13.91 -0.16 2.28
CA ARG A 271 15.23 0.07 1.67
C ARG A 271 16.19 -1.08 1.95
N GLN A 272 16.23 -1.57 3.18
CA GLN A 272 17.08 -2.71 3.51
C GLN A 272 16.73 -3.96 2.69
N LEU A 273 15.46 -4.17 2.38
CA LEU A 273 15.04 -5.26 1.49
C LEU A 273 15.53 -5.05 0.06
N VAL A 274 15.39 -3.82 -0.47
CA VAL A 274 15.88 -3.48 -1.82
C VAL A 274 17.41 -3.60 -1.89
N ASP A 275 18.13 -3.06 -0.91
CA ASP A 275 19.60 -3.09 -0.88
C ASP A 275 20.15 -4.52 -0.81
N ARG A 276 19.42 -5.45 -0.17
CA ARG A 276 19.83 -6.86 -0.06
C ARG A 276 19.59 -7.67 -1.33
N LEU A 277 18.54 -7.35 -2.06
CA LEU A 277 18.25 -8.07 -3.30
C LEU A 277 19.28 -7.82 -4.39
N GLN A 278 19.96 -6.66 -4.35
CA GLN A 278 20.95 -6.23 -5.36
C GLN A 278 20.61 -6.73 -6.78
N PRO A 279 19.38 -6.49 -7.28
CA PRO A 279 18.96 -7.05 -8.54
C PRO A 279 19.82 -6.49 -9.67
N THR A 280 20.19 -7.33 -10.62
CA THR A 280 20.86 -6.90 -11.85
C THR A 280 19.99 -5.92 -12.64
N ASP A 281 18.66 -6.12 -12.57
CA ASP A 281 17.63 -5.18 -13.06
C ASP A 281 16.78 -4.66 -11.88
N PRO A 282 16.80 -3.35 -11.60
CA PRO A 282 15.97 -2.74 -10.55
C PRO A 282 14.47 -2.97 -10.73
N ALA A 283 14.00 -3.10 -11.97
CA ALA A 283 12.60 -3.33 -12.27
C ALA A 283 12.16 -4.75 -11.89
N GLU A 284 13.02 -5.75 -12.11
CA GLU A 284 12.77 -7.13 -11.73
C GLU A 284 12.75 -7.28 -10.20
N GLY A 285 13.75 -6.72 -9.52
CA GLY A 285 13.80 -6.74 -8.05
C GLY A 285 12.58 -6.10 -7.41
N TRP A 286 12.10 -4.99 -7.97
CA TRP A 286 10.89 -4.34 -7.50
C TRP A 286 9.65 -5.23 -7.68
N GLN A 287 9.53 -5.97 -8.79
CA GLN A 287 8.42 -6.90 -9.02
C GLN A 287 8.40 -8.05 -8.02
N VAL A 288 9.56 -8.64 -7.76
CA VAL A 288 9.71 -9.70 -6.74
C VAL A 288 9.23 -9.21 -5.38
N LEU A 289 9.69 -8.02 -4.96
CA LEU A 289 9.31 -7.42 -3.68
C LEU A 289 7.82 -7.08 -3.62
N SER A 290 7.31 -6.43 -4.65
CA SER A 290 5.90 -6.00 -4.73
C SER A 290 4.97 -7.21 -4.69
N ARG A 291 5.25 -8.26 -5.49
CA ARG A 291 4.44 -9.48 -5.53
C ARG A 291 4.51 -10.25 -4.22
N SER A 292 5.71 -10.44 -3.69
CA SER A 292 5.88 -11.14 -2.40
C SER A 292 5.19 -10.39 -1.26
N GLY A 293 5.34 -9.06 -1.25
CA GLY A 293 4.65 -8.19 -0.30
C GLY A 293 3.12 -8.24 -0.44
N ALA A 294 2.60 -8.31 -1.67
CA ALA A 294 1.17 -8.43 -1.94
C ALA A 294 0.61 -9.77 -1.44
N ILE A 295 1.33 -10.89 -1.67
CA ILE A 295 0.94 -12.21 -1.13
C ILE A 295 0.87 -12.16 0.40
N GLY A 296 1.94 -11.67 1.02
CA GLY A 296 1.97 -11.53 2.48
C GLY A 296 0.87 -10.60 2.99
N GLY A 297 0.69 -9.45 2.33
CA GLY A 297 -0.35 -8.47 2.66
C GLY A 297 -1.75 -9.06 2.61
N LEU A 298 -2.07 -9.80 1.56
CA LEU A 298 -3.35 -10.51 1.42
C LEU A 298 -3.60 -11.47 2.57
N VAL A 299 -2.60 -12.32 2.88
CA VAL A 299 -2.70 -13.28 3.99
C VAL A 299 -2.86 -12.54 5.33
N GLY A 300 -2.05 -11.50 5.57
CA GLY A 300 -2.09 -10.74 6.82
C GLY A 300 -3.42 -10.02 7.03
N VAL A 301 -3.94 -9.38 5.98
CA VAL A 301 -5.22 -8.68 6.02
C VAL A 301 -6.37 -9.64 6.33
N LEU A 302 -6.45 -10.77 5.62
CA LEU A 302 -7.52 -11.75 5.81
C LEU A 302 -7.41 -12.44 7.18
N ALA A 303 -6.20 -12.86 7.57
CA ALA A 303 -5.99 -13.49 8.87
C ALA A 303 -6.37 -12.56 10.02
N MET A 304 -5.95 -11.28 9.97
CA MET A 304 -6.24 -10.33 11.03
C MET A 304 -7.70 -9.91 11.03
N GLY A 305 -8.33 -9.76 9.86
CA GLY A 305 -9.76 -9.47 9.76
C GLY A 305 -10.63 -10.61 10.33
N SER A 306 -10.26 -11.86 10.04
CA SER A 306 -10.92 -13.03 10.60
C SER A 306 -10.69 -13.14 12.10
N LEU A 307 -9.49 -12.89 12.56
CA LEU A 307 -9.16 -12.88 13.99
C LEU A 307 -9.97 -11.83 14.74
N ALA A 308 -9.98 -10.60 14.24
CA ALA A 308 -10.73 -9.49 14.84
C ALA A 308 -12.25 -9.70 14.83
N GLN A 309 -12.76 -10.52 13.92
CA GLN A 309 -14.17 -10.91 13.90
C GLN A 309 -14.53 -11.88 15.03
N VAL A 310 -13.55 -12.70 15.49
CA VAL A 310 -13.75 -13.75 16.51
C VAL A 310 -13.44 -13.22 17.93
N ILE A 311 -12.32 -12.50 18.10
CA ILE A 311 -11.82 -12.11 19.43
C ILE A 311 -12.04 -10.63 19.76
N GLU A 312 -12.78 -9.92 18.96
CA GLU A 312 -12.98 -8.46 19.01
C GLU A 312 -11.76 -7.64 18.59
N LEU A 313 -12.04 -6.41 18.15
CA LEU A 313 -11.03 -5.50 17.56
C LEU A 313 -9.89 -5.12 18.52
N PRO A 314 -10.13 -4.77 19.81
CA PRO A 314 -9.05 -4.41 20.72
C PRO A 314 -8.04 -5.54 20.94
N GLN A 315 -8.52 -6.76 21.11
CA GLN A 315 -7.67 -7.95 21.30
C GLN A 315 -6.89 -8.29 20.04
N ALA A 316 -7.50 -8.14 18.86
CA ALA A 316 -6.83 -8.33 17.58
C ALA A 316 -5.68 -7.32 17.37
N LEU A 317 -5.84 -6.08 17.83
CA LEU A 317 -4.77 -5.09 17.79
C LEU A 317 -3.60 -5.43 18.72
N LEU A 318 -3.86 -6.01 19.89
CA LEU A 318 -2.80 -6.55 20.75
C LEU A 318 -2.09 -7.73 20.09
N ALA A 319 -2.83 -8.64 19.44
CA ALA A 319 -2.24 -9.71 18.64
C ALA A 319 -1.37 -9.16 17.50
N GLN A 320 -1.80 -8.06 16.87
CA GLN A 320 -1.01 -7.36 15.86
C GLN A 320 0.33 -6.83 16.41
N VAL A 321 0.32 -6.23 17.60
CA VAL A 321 1.56 -5.81 18.27
C VAL A 321 2.46 -7.01 18.54
N GLY A 322 1.90 -8.12 19.05
CA GLY A 322 2.61 -9.37 19.25
C GLY A 322 3.27 -9.88 17.96
N LEU A 323 2.57 -9.77 16.82
CA LEU A 323 3.09 -10.15 15.51
C LEU A 323 4.32 -9.32 15.11
N PHE A 324 4.32 -7.99 15.37
CA PHE A 324 5.48 -7.14 15.13
C PHE A 324 6.65 -7.47 16.07
N LEU A 325 6.39 -7.74 17.32
CA LEU A 325 7.44 -8.07 18.30
C LEU A 325 8.07 -9.45 18.05
N THR A 326 7.29 -10.42 17.54
CA THR A 326 7.77 -11.77 17.20
C THR A 326 8.39 -11.84 15.80
N ALA A 327 8.10 -10.90 14.91
CA ALA A 327 8.62 -10.85 13.54
C ALA A 327 10.17 -11.03 13.49
N PRO A 328 10.97 -10.37 14.34
CA PRO A 328 12.39 -10.59 14.40
C PRO A 328 12.78 -12.05 14.60
N LEU A 329 12.17 -12.73 15.54
CA LEU A 329 12.50 -14.13 15.88
C LEU A 329 12.19 -15.07 14.72
N LEU A 330 11.04 -14.90 14.09
CA LEU A 330 10.60 -15.69 12.95
C LEU A 330 11.51 -15.49 11.73
N LEU A 331 11.87 -14.24 11.41
CA LEU A 331 12.82 -13.95 10.33
C LEU A 331 14.20 -14.59 10.57
N LYS A 332 14.66 -14.67 11.82
CA LYS A 332 15.91 -15.36 12.16
C LYS A 332 15.81 -16.89 11.95
N ALA A 333 14.73 -17.46 12.38
CA ALA A 333 14.49 -18.87 12.17
C ALA A 333 14.47 -19.21 10.67
N LEU A 334 13.75 -18.42 9.87
CA LEU A 334 13.69 -18.58 8.41
C LEU A 334 15.07 -18.52 7.75
N ARG A 335 15.91 -17.56 8.13
CA ARG A 335 17.28 -17.44 7.59
C ARG A 335 18.19 -18.61 7.96
N ARG A 336 18.07 -19.10 9.18
CA ARG A 336 18.86 -20.27 9.60
C ARG A 336 18.51 -21.51 8.77
N HIS A 337 17.22 -21.67 8.45
CA HIS A 337 16.78 -22.76 7.58
C HIS A 337 17.30 -22.64 6.15
N GLU A 338 17.36 -21.41 5.60
CA GLU A 338 17.91 -21.18 4.25
C GLU A 338 19.40 -21.48 4.17
N LEU A 339 20.18 -21.09 5.17
CA LEU A 339 21.61 -21.38 5.26
C LEU A 339 21.90 -22.88 5.47
N ALA A 340 21.02 -23.58 6.17
CA ALA A 340 21.13 -25.01 6.39
C ALA A 340 20.69 -25.85 5.18
N ALA A 341 19.80 -25.32 4.33
CA ALA A 341 19.28 -25.96 3.13
C ALA A 341 20.14 -25.72 1.87
N SER A 342 21.16 -24.86 1.93
CA SER A 342 22.18 -24.71 0.89
C SER A 342 23.37 -25.62 1.25
N PRO A 343 23.37 -26.90 0.85
CA PRO A 343 24.52 -27.78 1.02
C PRO A 343 25.62 -27.25 0.13
N GLY A 344 26.79 -27.02 0.70
CA GLY A 344 27.94 -26.44 0.05
C GLY A 344 28.28 -27.08 -1.28
N ASP A 345 28.06 -26.33 -2.35
CA ASP A 345 28.77 -26.49 -3.63
C ASP A 345 30.20 -25.93 -3.48
N GLY A 346 30.95 -26.52 -2.58
CA GLY A 346 32.27 -26.02 -2.28
C GLY A 346 33.28 -27.10 -1.92
N ASP A 347 33.28 -28.26 -2.63
CA ASP A 347 34.45 -29.13 -2.67
C ASP A 347 34.54 -29.80 -4.04
N GLY A 348 35.15 -29.11 -4.98
CA GLY A 348 35.41 -29.67 -6.30
C GLY A 348 36.20 -28.76 -7.21
N GLN A 349 37.38 -28.28 -6.73
CA GLN A 349 38.51 -27.92 -7.62
C GLN A 349 39.81 -28.09 -6.87
#